data_fc71d228a4f645f48c5282a0e96559b5
#
_entry.id   fc71d228a4f645f48c5282a0e96559b5
#
_cell.length_a   1.000
_cell.length_b   1.000
_cell.length_c   1.000
_cell.angle_alpha   90.00
_cell.angle_beta   90.00
_cell.angle_gamma   90.00
#
_symmetry.space_group_name_H-M   'P 1'
#
loop_
_entity.id
_entity.type
_entity.pdbx_description
1 polymer ?
#
loop_
_entity_poly.entity_id
_entity_poly.type
_entity_poly.pdbx_seq_one_letter_code
_entity_poly.pdbx_strand_id
1 'polypeptide(L)'
;MKMGFLGEMEMERTYVPFWDWKEKSKQTEYTEITPMLADDGTLLAKGWARHNVFEYNRDYVKKGSPMSKKEWDFYQVSDDHYMVQLSFANIGIGGYVAAKLIDLKAGKVIADATQLFLGGKKRGLCFVX
;
A
#
# COMPACT_ATOMS: atom_id res chain seq x y z
N MET A 1 -49.57 -16.58 13.90
CA MET A 1 -48.17 -17.00 13.77
C MET A 1 -47.34 -15.77 13.41
N LYS A 2 -46.70 -15.15 14.39
CA LYS A 2 -45.86 -13.96 14.17
C LYS A 2 -44.45 -14.41 13.83
N MET A 3 -44.01 -14.15 12.61
CA MET A 3 -42.62 -14.33 12.23
C MET A 3 -41.78 -13.29 12.95
N GLY A 4 -40.92 -13.76 13.83
CA GLY A 4 -39.99 -12.88 14.53
C GLY A 4 -38.94 -12.34 13.57
N PHE A 5 -38.84 -11.03 13.51
CA PHE A 5 -37.77 -10.34 12.84
C PHE A 5 -36.45 -10.72 13.53
N LEU A 6 -35.50 -11.21 12.74
CA LEU A 6 -34.12 -11.31 13.16
C LEU A 6 -33.67 -9.89 13.50
N GLY A 7 -33.39 -9.66 14.77
CA GLY A 7 -32.93 -8.36 15.20
C GLY A 7 -31.67 -7.94 14.44
N GLU A 8 -31.73 -6.78 13.85
CA GLU A 8 -30.55 -6.10 13.35
C GLU A 8 -29.56 -5.95 14.51
N MET A 9 -28.50 -6.71 14.46
CA MET A 9 -27.38 -6.46 15.37
C MET A 9 -26.77 -5.12 14.94
N GLU A 10 -27.24 -4.07 15.59
CA GLU A 10 -26.62 -2.76 15.49
C GLU A 10 -25.22 -2.87 16.09
N MET A 11 -24.25 -3.11 15.20
CA MET A 11 -22.85 -3.01 15.58
C MET A 11 -22.60 -1.56 15.96
N GLU A 12 -22.58 -1.28 17.25
CA GLU A 12 -22.15 0.00 17.76
C GLU A 12 -20.71 0.24 17.28
N ARG A 13 -20.57 0.96 16.19
CA ARG A 13 -19.27 1.43 15.74
C ARG A 13 -18.82 2.48 16.74
N THR A 14 -17.98 2.06 17.66
CA THR A 14 -17.35 3.00 18.57
C THR A 14 -16.43 3.90 17.75
N TYR A 15 -16.94 5.05 17.38
CA TYR A 15 -16.14 6.05 16.67
C TYR A 15 -15.13 6.62 17.66
N VAL A 16 -13.87 6.32 17.44
CA VAL A 16 -12.79 6.92 18.22
C VAL A 16 -12.38 8.21 17.49
N PRO A 17 -12.53 9.37 18.09
CA PRO A 17 -12.14 10.61 17.45
C PRO A 17 -10.66 10.58 17.06
N PHE A 18 -10.36 11.16 15.91
CA PHE A 18 -9.01 11.18 15.32
C PHE A 18 -7.94 11.68 16.31
N TRP A 19 -8.29 12.64 17.14
CA TRP A 19 -7.35 13.22 18.13
C TRP A 19 -7.01 12.26 19.27
N ASP A 20 -7.85 11.28 19.55
CA ASP A 20 -7.56 10.27 20.57
C ASP A 20 -6.60 9.19 20.10
N TRP A 21 -6.43 9.06 18.81
CA TRP A 21 -5.55 8.03 18.24
C TRP A 21 -4.09 8.25 18.65
N LYS A 22 -3.66 9.49 18.75
CA LYS A 22 -2.26 9.81 19.11
C LYS A 22 -1.89 9.28 20.49
N GLU A 23 -2.82 9.28 21.41
CA GLU A 23 -2.56 8.80 22.77
C GLU A 23 -2.68 7.28 22.91
N LYS A 24 -3.52 6.67 22.09
CA LYS A 24 -3.80 5.23 22.16
C LYS A 24 -2.94 4.39 21.23
N SER A 25 -2.56 4.91 20.09
CA SER A 25 -1.64 4.23 19.22
C SER A 25 -0.22 4.52 19.64
N LYS A 26 0.53 3.50 19.97
CA LYS A 26 1.96 3.66 20.31
C LYS A 26 2.82 3.83 19.06
N GLN A 27 2.23 4.30 17.97
CA GLN A 27 2.94 4.54 16.72
C GLN A 27 3.70 5.87 16.77
N THR A 28 4.95 5.82 16.37
CA THR A 28 5.82 6.99 16.32
C THR A 28 5.61 7.74 15.00
N GLU A 29 5.46 9.06 15.09
CA GLU A 29 5.51 9.91 13.90
C GLU A 29 6.97 10.27 13.60
N TYR A 30 7.39 9.98 12.36
CA TYR A 30 8.72 10.34 11.87
C TYR A 30 8.63 11.62 11.05
N THR A 31 9.48 12.58 11.38
CA THR A 31 9.50 13.89 10.71
C THR A 31 10.82 14.14 9.98
N GLU A 32 11.81 13.30 10.20
CA GLU A 32 13.14 13.43 9.61
C GLU A 32 13.49 12.16 8.83
N ILE A 33 14.42 12.29 7.90
CA ILE A 33 14.90 11.18 7.08
C ILE A 33 15.39 10.06 8.01
N THR A 34 14.82 8.89 7.85
CA THR A 34 15.02 7.76 8.75
C THR A 34 15.23 6.48 7.95
N PRO A 35 16.33 5.75 8.18
CA PRO A 35 16.50 4.44 7.56
C PRO A 35 15.36 3.48 7.98
N MET A 36 14.75 2.83 7.00
CA MET A 36 13.67 1.87 7.27
C MET A 36 14.21 0.57 7.87
N LEU A 37 15.37 0.13 7.39
CA LEU A 37 15.96 -1.15 7.77
C LEU A 37 17.40 -0.96 8.20
N ALA A 38 17.84 -1.75 9.16
CA ALA A 38 19.26 -1.95 9.43
C ALA A 38 19.87 -2.87 8.36
N ASP A 39 21.18 -2.91 8.28
CA ASP A 39 21.91 -3.71 7.31
C ASP A 39 21.71 -5.22 7.49
N ASP A 40 21.28 -5.67 8.66
CA ASP A 40 20.91 -7.06 8.94
C ASP A 40 19.45 -7.38 8.58
N GLY A 41 18.69 -6.38 8.14
CA GLY A 41 17.29 -6.52 7.78
C GLY A 41 16.30 -6.26 8.89
N THR A 42 16.78 -5.83 10.05
CA THR A 42 15.90 -5.48 11.18
C THR A 42 15.11 -4.21 10.84
N LEU A 43 13.80 -4.23 11.08
CA LEU A 43 12.95 -3.07 10.86
C LEU A 43 13.22 -2.02 11.96
N LEU A 44 13.73 -0.87 11.57
CA LEU A 44 14.04 0.25 12.47
C LEU A 44 12.85 1.20 12.59
N ALA A 45 12.29 1.62 11.46
CA ALA A 45 11.22 2.61 11.42
C ALA A 45 9.87 1.93 11.61
N LYS A 46 9.37 1.95 12.84
CA LYS A 46 8.08 1.34 13.20
C LYS A 46 7.09 2.45 13.52
N GLY A 47 6.53 3.05 12.48
CA GLY A 47 5.61 4.17 12.67
C GLY A 47 5.09 4.70 11.35
N TRP A 48 4.82 5.98 11.32
CA TRP A 48 4.21 6.63 10.17
C TRP A 48 4.82 8.02 9.94
N ALA A 49 4.58 8.58 8.77
CA ALA A 49 5.07 9.93 8.43
C ALA A 49 4.05 10.63 7.52
N ARG A 50 4.04 11.96 7.56
CA ARG A 50 3.18 12.77 6.69
C ARG A 50 3.80 12.97 5.31
N HIS A 51 5.10 12.77 5.21
CA HIS A 51 5.87 12.90 3.97
C HIS A 51 6.75 11.68 3.81
N ASN A 52 7.31 11.49 2.64
CA ASN A 52 8.22 10.39 2.40
C ASN A 52 9.57 10.69 3.05
N VAL A 53 9.76 10.20 4.27
CA VAL A 53 11.00 10.37 5.04
C VAL A 53 11.74 9.05 5.24
N PHE A 54 11.17 7.93 4.81
CA PHE A 54 11.77 6.62 5.04
C PHE A 54 12.74 6.26 3.91
N GLU A 55 14.00 6.04 4.28
CA GLU A 55 15.00 5.53 3.34
C GLU A 55 14.90 4.01 3.25
N TYR A 56 14.53 3.52 2.09
CA TYR A 56 14.43 2.08 1.82
C TYR A 56 15.67 1.61 1.07
N ASN A 57 16.31 0.56 1.58
CA ASN A 57 17.39 -0.12 0.89
C ASN A 57 17.00 -1.58 0.67
N ARG A 58 16.78 -1.95 -0.58
CA ARG A 58 16.37 -3.28 -0.98
C ARG A 58 17.38 -4.36 -0.55
N ASP A 59 18.66 -4.04 -0.54
CA ASP A 59 19.71 -5.00 -0.21
C ASP A 59 19.70 -5.38 1.28
N TYR A 60 19.05 -4.57 2.10
CA TYR A 60 18.86 -4.87 3.53
C TYR A 60 17.68 -5.81 3.80
N VAL A 61 16.86 -6.12 2.79
CA VAL A 61 15.79 -7.11 2.93
C VAL A 61 16.42 -8.51 2.85
N LYS A 62 16.83 -9.06 3.98
CA LYS A 62 17.60 -10.32 4.06
C LYS A 62 16.72 -11.56 4.08
N LYS A 63 15.49 -11.46 4.60
CA LYS A 63 14.62 -12.62 4.76
C LYS A 63 13.99 -13.03 3.43
N GLY A 64 13.87 -14.32 3.23
CA GLY A 64 13.26 -14.91 2.05
C GLY A 64 14.20 -15.04 0.86
N SER A 65 13.81 -15.88 -0.07
CA SER A 65 14.55 -16.04 -1.32
C SER A 65 14.30 -14.83 -2.23
N PRO A 66 15.14 -14.61 -3.23
CA PRO A 66 14.86 -13.55 -4.22
C PRO A 66 13.49 -13.68 -4.89
N MET A 67 12.99 -14.91 -5.02
CA MET A 67 11.67 -15.17 -5.60
C MET A 67 10.52 -14.84 -4.65
N SER A 68 10.77 -14.81 -3.34
CA SER A 68 9.73 -14.49 -2.36
C SER A 68 9.62 -13.01 -2.08
N LYS A 69 10.62 -12.21 -2.48
CA LYS A 69 10.58 -10.76 -2.28
C LYS A 69 9.61 -10.15 -3.27
N LYS A 70 8.65 -9.42 -2.76
CA LYS A 70 7.67 -8.69 -3.55
C LYS A 70 7.81 -7.21 -3.23
N GLU A 71 7.81 -6.40 -4.25
CA GLU A 71 7.92 -4.95 -4.13
C GLU A 71 6.92 -4.34 -5.11
N TRP A 72 6.23 -3.29 -4.66
CA TRP A 72 5.32 -2.58 -5.55
C TRP A 72 5.20 -1.13 -5.13
N ASP A 73 5.01 -0.28 -6.13
CA ASP A 73 4.57 1.09 -5.95
C ASP A 73 3.16 1.22 -6.48
N PHE A 74 2.34 1.91 -5.74
CA PHE A 74 0.95 2.18 -6.10
C PHE A 74 0.69 3.67 -5.97
N TYR A 75 0.23 4.25 -7.04
CA TYR A 75 -0.12 5.67 -7.10
C TYR A 75 -1.58 5.81 -7.45
N GLN A 76 -2.24 6.72 -6.77
CA GLN A 76 -3.63 7.01 -7.01
C GLN A 76 -3.85 8.51 -6.96
N VAL A 77 -4.48 9.03 -7.99
CA VAL A 77 -4.87 10.44 -8.08
C VAL A 77 -6.33 10.49 -8.49
N SER A 78 -7.11 11.31 -7.81
CA SER A 78 -8.52 11.45 -8.15
C SER A 78 -8.98 12.89 -7.99
N ASP A 79 -9.99 13.23 -8.75
CA ASP A 79 -10.82 14.39 -8.51
C ASP A 79 -12.23 13.93 -8.08
N ASP A 80 -13.24 14.75 -8.24
CA ASP A 80 -14.61 14.40 -7.85
C ASP A 80 -15.33 13.51 -8.86
N HIS A 81 -14.71 13.22 -10.00
CA HIS A 81 -15.34 12.45 -11.08
C HIS A 81 -14.49 11.25 -11.51
N TYR A 82 -13.18 11.42 -11.64
CA TYR A 82 -12.31 10.37 -12.15
C TYR A 82 -11.21 10.01 -11.16
N MET A 83 -10.76 8.77 -11.24
CA MET A 83 -9.60 8.28 -10.51
C MET A 83 -8.68 7.54 -11.47
N VAL A 84 -7.39 7.87 -11.41
CA VAL A 84 -6.33 7.12 -12.10
C VAL A 84 -5.56 6.34 -11.06
N GLN A 85 -5.35 5.07 -11.31
CA GLN A 85 -4.49 4.21 -10.50
C GLN A 85 -3.35 3.69 -11.37
N LEU A 86 -2.14 3.75 -10.84
CA LEU A 86 -0.95 3.19 -11.47
C LEU A 86 -0.29 2.23 -10.50
N SER A 87 0.13 1.07 -10.99
CA SER A 87 0.80 0.08 -10.18
C SER A 87 2.00 -0.48 -10.91
N PHE A 88 3.12 -0.54 -10.21
CA PHE A 88 4.38 -1.10 -10.71
C PHE A 88 4.83 -2.14 -9.70
N ALA A 89 5.11 -3.36 -10.15
CA ALA A 89 5.46 -4.42 -9.22
C ALA A 89 6.57 -5.32 -9.74
N ASN A 90 7.45 -5.69 -8.83
CA ASN A 90 8.40 -6.78 -9.01
C ASN A 90 7.95 -7.91 -8.09
N ILE A 91 7.52 -9.02 -8.69
CA ILE A 91 7.00 -10.16 -7.95
C ILE A 91 8.02 -11.30 -7.84
N GLY A 92 9.30 -10.99 -8.07
CA GLY A 92 10.40 -11.94 -7.97
C GLY A 92 10.73 -12.62 -9.28
N ILE A 93 9.81 -13.43 -9.80
CA ILE A 93 9.99 -14.13 -11.08
C ILE A 93 9.68 -13.24 -12.27
N GLY A 94 9.03 -12.13 -12.04
CA GLY A 94 8.64 -11.21 -13.10
C GLY A 94 8.11 -9.93 -12.51
N GLY A 95 7.39 -9.19 -13.31
CA GLY A 95 6.78 -7.96 -12.87
C GLY A 95 5.55 -7.60 -13.68
N TYR A 96 4.87 -6.56 -13.24
CA TYR A 96 3.77 -5.99 -14.01
C TYR A 96 3.73 -4.48 -13.89
N VAL A 97 3.15 -3.87 -14.89
CA VAL A 97 2.77 -2.48 -14.89
C VAL A 97 1.26 -2.44 -15.20
N ALA A 98 0.52 -1.71 -14.41
CA ALA A 98 -0.92 -1.59 -14.61
C ALA A 98 -1.36 -0.14 -14.51
N ALA A 99 -2.36 0.22 -15.30
CA ALA A 99 -3.00 1.53 -15.26
C ALA A 99 -4.51 1.33 -15.34
N LYS A 100 -5.25 2.04 -14.48
CA LYS A 100 -6.71 2.02 -14.50
C LYS A 100 -7.26 3.42 -14.49
N LEU A 101 -8.32 3.62 -15.25
CA LEU A 101 -9.14 4.83 -15.17
C LEU A 101 -10.54 4.43 -14.70
N ILE A 102 -11.00 5.08 -13.66
CA ILE A 102 -12.26 4.77 -12.99
C ILE A 102 -13.14 6.00 -13.01
N ASP A 103 -14.40 5.82 -13.40
CA ASP A 103 -15.45 6.83 -13.25
C ASP A 103 -16.06 6.66 -11.86
N LEU A 104 -15.79 7.61 -10.98
CA LEU A 104 -16.26 7.55 -9.59
C LEU A 104 -17.76 7.78 -9.49
N LYS A 105 -18.33 8.60 -10.37
CA LYS A 105 -19.77 8.89 -10.36
C LYS A 105 -20.57 7.69 -10.86
N ALA A 106 -20.06 7.03 -11.88
CA ALA A 106 -20.72 5.83 -12.43
C ALA A 106 -20.34 4.53 -11.70
N GLY A 107 -19.30 4.57 -10.85
CA GLY A 107 -18.79 3.38 -10.16
C GLY A 107 -18.22 2.34 -11.10
N LYS A 108 -17.56 2.77 -12.18
CA LYS A 108 -17.13 1.86 -13.25
C LYS A 108 -15.68 2.07 -13.63
N VAL A 109 -14.98 0.97 -13.91
CA VAL A 109 -13.68 1.03 -14.59
C VAL A 109 -13.94 1.33 -16.06
N ILE A 110 -13.39 2.45 -16.54
CA ILE A 110 -13.51 2.90 -17.93
C ILE A 110 -12.42 2.25 -18.79
N ALA A 111 -11.21 2.20 -18.25
CA ALA A 111 -10.06 1.64 -18.96
C ALA A 111 -9.18 0.88 -17.97
N ASP A 112 -8.65 -0.25 -18.42
CA ASP A 112 -7.74 -1.09 -17.66
C ASP A 112 -6.69 -1.63 -18.62
N ALA A 113 -5.43 -1.35 -18.34
CA ALA A 113 -4.31 -1.84 -19.10
C ALA A 113 -3.31 -2.47 -18.14
N THR A 114 -2.99 -3.74 -18.38
CA THR A 114 -2.01 -4.46 -17.56
C THR A 114 -1.03 -5.19 -18.47
N GLN A 115 0.25 -4.98 -18.23
CA GLN A 115 1.32 -5.66 -18.95
C GLN A 115 2.12 -6.49 -17.95
N LEU A 116 2.21 -7.80 -18.21
CA LEU A 116 3.01 -8.74 -17.43
C LEU A 116 4.28 -9.08 -18.20
N PHE A 117 5.37 -9.33 -17.47
CA PHE A 117 6.62 -9.74 -18.09
C PHE A 117 7.49 -10.54 -17.10
N LEU A 118 8.33 -11.41 -17.66
CA LEU A 118 9.27 -12.20 -16.88
C LEU A 118 10.59 -11.44 -16.71
N GLY A 119 11.31 -11.69 -15.63
CA GLY A 119 12.63 -11.11 -15.37
C GLY A 119 12.59 -9.63 -15.03
N GLY A 120 11.78 -9.25 -14.05
CA GLY A 120 11.55 -7.85 -13.69
C GLY A 120 12.80 -7.02 -13.45
N LYS A 121 13.81 -7.55 -12.75
CA LYS A 121 15.06 -6.81 -12.49
C LYS A 121 15.83 -6.48 -13.77
N LYS A 122 15.86 -7.42 -14.72
CA LYS A 122 16.57 -7.22 -16.01
C LYS A 122 15.89 -6.18 -16.89
N ARG A 123 14.65 -5.84 -16.60
CA ARG A 123 13.87 -4.86 -17.38
C ARG A 123 13.77 -3.50 -16.67
N GLY A 124 14.60 -3.27 -15.66
CA GLY A 124 14.65 -1.99 -14.97
C GLY A 124 13.57 -1.77 -13.92
N LEU A 125 12.81 -2.80 -13.56
CA LEU A 125 11.86 -2.71 -12.46
C LEU A 125 12.60 -2.88 -11.14
N CYS A 126 13.41 -1.89 -10.81
CA CYS A 126 14.12 -1.79 -9.55
C CYS A 126 13.54 -0.59 -8.80
N PHE A 127 13.10 -0.80 -7.57
CA PHE A 127 12.57 0.25 -6.73
C PHE A 127 13.75 0.84 -5.95
N VAL A 128 14.03 2.10 -6.19
CA VAL A 128 15.08 2.84 -5.51
C VAL A 128 14.44 4.06 -4.90
N UNK A 129 14.52 3.87 -3.95
CA UNK A 129 13.92 4.94 -3.22
C UNK A 129 14.57 6.01 -2.92
#